data_ca4c965b30b71af3907bf0066744e3cf
#
_entry.id   ca4c965b30b71af3907bf0066744e3cf
#
_cell.length_a   1.000
_cell.length_b   1.000
_cell.length_c   1.000
_cell.angle_alpha   90.00
_cell.angle_beta   90.00
_cell.angle_gamma   90.00
#
_symmetry.space_group_name_H-M   'P 1'
#
loop_
_entity.id
_entity.type
_entity.pdbx_description
1 polymer ?
#
loop_
_entity_poly.entity_id
_entity_poly.type
_entity_poly.pdbx_seq_one_letter_code
_entity_poly.pdbx_strand_id
1 'polypeptide(L)'
;MDDLDFSATGPKPKPAAPAPAPQAAKPVYSAAMSMEFFRAGGKAEAVPAGTTFFEENDKAGFLKRDKMYLLLEGEVTLTAHGKVLGTVKIGEIFGEMAAISESPRTATAVARTACRVIALDEKEFQKALQAKPEFALMLMGMMILRLRGMISRLTQNALDGEAGSNESRVFDKSMVEGLAKGLGHGAMSRHAKGTVLFKEGAPGALAYVVQEGRVSVSIQGKVVQRVGPGGIFGELALVDQAARAASALAETECALLAINRTVFVNLVKANPEFGAALLSAVAVRVRFIAAQAK
;
A
#
# COMPACT_ATOMS: atom_id res chain seq x y z
N MET A 1 -55.19 -23.47 -42.44
CA MET A 1 -54.27 -23.97 -41.41
C MET A 1 -52.89 -23.53 -41.86
N ASP A 2 -52.50 -22.35 -41.42
CA ASP A 2 -51.28 -21.71 -41.88
C ASP A 2 -50.13 -22.10 -40.97
N ASP A 3 -49.12 -22.70 -41.56
CA ASP A 3 -47.87 -23.06 -40.92
C ASP A 3 -47.05 -21.76 -40.65
N LEU A 4 -46.88 -21.42 -39.41
CA LEU A 4 -46.00 -20.33 -38.96
C LEU A 4 -44.56 -20.79 -38.97
N ASP A 5 -43.81 -20.31 -39.97
CA ASP A 5 -42.38 -20.53 -40.11
C ASP A 5 -41.60 -19.62 -39.11
N PHE A 6 -40.93 -20.24 -38.11
CA PHE A 6 -40.08 -19.57 -37.09
C PHE A 6 -38.58 -19.56 -37.45
N SER A 7 -38.21 -19.54 -38.69
CA SER A 7 -36.79 -19.51 -39.12
C SER A 7 -36.23 -18.10 -39.33
N ALA A 8 -36.52 -17.12 -38.40
CA ALA A 8 -35.85 -15.84 -38.39
C ALA A 8 -34.51 -15.94 -37.64
N THR A 9 -33.45 -16.29 -38.35
CA THR A 9 -32.08 -16.18 -37.85
C THR A 9 -31.72 -14.73 -37.73
N GLY A 10 -31.81 -14.17 -36.49
CA GLY A 10 -31.29 -12.86 -36.15
C GLY A 10 -29.77 -12.78 -36.38
N PRO A 11 -29.20 -11.60 -36.66
CA PRO A 11 -27.78 -11.46 -36.93
C PRO A 11 -26.95 -11.88 -35.72
N LYS A 12 -25.98 -12.81 -35.94
CA LYS A 12 -25.02 -13.22 -34.90
C LYS A 12 -24.33 -11.98 -34.30
N PRO A 13 -24.22 -11.87 -32.95
CA PRO A 13 -23.53 -10.76 -32.33
C PRO A 13 -22.07 -10.73 -32.83
N LYS A 14 -21.65 -9.55 -33.29
CA LYS A 14 -20.30 -9.28 -33.74
C LYS A 14 -19.32 -9.57 -32.57
N PRO A 15 -18.21 -10.27 -32.81
CA PRO A 15 -17.23 -10.51 -31.73
C PRO A 15 -16.81 -9.17 -31.12
N ALA A 16 -16.87 -9.06 -29.80
CA ALA A 16 -16.40 -7.88 -29.08
C ALA A 16 -14.93 -7.64 -29.44
N ALA A 17 -14.60 -6.40 -29.74
CA ALA A 17 -13.24 -5.99 -29.99
C ALA A 17 -12.34 -6.42 -28.81
N PRO A 18 -11.11 -6.89 -29.05
CA PRO A 18 -10.20 -7.24 -27.97
C PRO A 18 -10.02 -6.05 -27.04
N ALA A 19 -10.10 -6.30 -25.73
CA ALA A 19 -9.86 -5.29 -24.72
C ALA A 19 -8.51 -4.62 -24.98
N PRO A 20 -8.38 -3.28 -24.84
CA PRO A 20 -7.11 -2.58 -25.04
C PRO A 20 -6.06 -3.24 -24.16
N ALA A 21 -4.88 -3.51 -24.74
CA ALA A 21 -3.73 -4.04 -24.03
C ALA A 21 -3.46 -3.21 -22.77
N PRO A 22 -3.09 -3.83 -21.65
CA PRO A 22 -2.81 -3.10 -20.42
C PRO A 22 -1.74 -2.05 -20.73
N GLN A 23 -2.09 -0.78 -20.52
CA GLN A 23 -1.14 0.32 -20.65
C GLN A 23 0.02 0.04 -19.70
N ALA A 24 1.24 0.16 -20.22
CA ALA A 24 2.46 -0.03 -19.45
C ALA A 24 2.35 0.76 -18.13
N ALA A 25 2.42 0.07 -17.01
CA ALA A 25 2.35 0.66 -15.68
C ALA A 25 3.40 1.79 -15.61
N LYS A 26 2.96 3.01 -15.27
CA LYS A 26 3.89 4.13 -15.04
C LYS A 26 4.92 3.69 -14.00
N PRO A 27 6.20 4.08 -14.12
CA PRO A 27 7.22 3.67 -13.18
C PRO A 27 6.75 4.00 -11.76
N VAL A 28 6.74 3.00 -10.88
CA VAL A 28 6.26 3.12 -9.50
C VAL A 28 7.18 4.04 -8.70
N TYR A 29 8.46 4.09 -9.05
CA TYR A 29 9.46 4.92 -8.40
C TYR A 29 9.95 6.05 -9.33
N SER A 30 10.04 7.27 -8.77
CA SER A 30 10.61 8.44 -9.43
C SER A 30 11.67 9.07 -8.54
N ALA A 31 12.95 8.95 -8.93
CA ALA A 31 14.06 9.59 -8.22
C ALA A 31 13.90 11.11 -8.15
N ALA A 32 13.34 11.73 -9.21
CA ALA A 32 13.07 13.16 -9.23
C ALA A 32 12.04 13.56 -8.19
N MET A 33 10.93 12.83 -8.08
CA MET A 33 9.90 13.08 -7.06
C MET A 33 10.44 12.86 -5.65
N SER A 34 11.25 11.82 -5.44
CA SER A 34 11.91 11.55 -4.17
C SER A 34 12.84 12.70 -3.78
N MET A 35 13.63 13.20 -4.73
CA MET A 35 14.52 14.32 -4.50
C MET A 35 13.76 15.60 -4.10
N GLU A 36 12.69 15.93 -4.81
CA GLU A 36 11.85 17.08 -4.48
C GLU A 36 11.22 16.95 -3.09
N PHE A 37 10.70 15.77 -2.78
CA PHE A 37 10.06 15.49 -1.51
C PHE A 37 11.05 15.63 -0.34
N PHE A 38 12.20 14.97 -0.43
CA PHE A 38 13.22 15.00 0.63
C PHE A 38 13.83 16.39 0.80
N ARG A 39 14.00 17.16 -0.28
CA ARG A 39 14.48 18.55 -0.20
C ARG A 39 13.48 19.50 0.45
N ALA A 40 12.19 19.21 0.36
CA ALA A 40 11.15 20.08 0.92
C ALA A 40 11.14 20.11 2.47
N GLY A 41 11.63 19.05 3.13
CA GLY A 41 11.56 18.95 4.59
C GLY A 41 12.78 18.36 5.27
N GLY A 42 13.67 17.68 4.51
CA GLY A 42 14.77 16.91 5.07
C GLY A 42 16.07 17.70 5.28
N LYS A 43 16.97 17.11 6.05
CA LYS A 43 18.31 17.65 6.35
C LYS A 43 19.38 16.83 5.64
N ALA A 44 20.30 17.54 4.97
CA ALA A 44 21.45 16.90 4.37
C ALA A 44 22.45 16.48 5.47
N GLU A 45 22.90 15.23 5.41
CA GLU A 45 23.88 14.65 6.33
C GLU A 45 25.00 13.99 5.53
N ALA A 46 26.26 14.19 5.98
CA ALA A 46 27.43 13.45 5.48
C ALA A 46 27.73 12.32 6.46
N VAL A 47 27.90 11.12 5.94
CA VAL A 47 28.07 9.89 6.74
C VAL A 47 29.35 9.20 6.30
N PRO A 48 30.34 9.00 7.19
CA PRO A 48 31.58 8.28 6.88
C PRO A 48 31.35 6.81 6.48
N ALA A 49 32.25 6.26 5.67
CA ALA A 49 32.25 4.82 5.38
C ALA A 49 32.34 4.00 6.68
N GLY A 50 31.63 2.87 6.71
CA GLY A 50 31.55 1.97 7.86
C GLY A 50 30.52 2.39 8.92
N THR A 51 29.90 3.57 8.80
CA THR A 51 28.89 4.02 9.76
C THR A 51 27.58 3.25 9.59
N THR A 52 27.03 2.78 10.71
CA THR A 52 25.70 2.17 10.76
C THR A 52 24.63 3.24 10.90
N PHE A 53 23.68 3.33 9.97
CA PHE A 53 22.52 4.21 10.05
C PHE A 53 21.51 3.73 11.10
N PHE A 54 21.24 2.43 11.10
CA PHE A 54 20.37 1.72 12.04
C PHE A 54 20.65 0.21 11.98
N GLU A 55 20.30 -0.51 13.04
CA GLU A 55 20.46 -1.95 13.14
C GLU A 55 19.10 -2.67 13.04
N GLU A 56 19.14 -3.93 12.56
CA GLU A 56 17.96 -4.81 12.54
C GLU A 56 17.39 -4.97 13.96
N ASN A 57 16.07 -4.91 14.08
CA ASN A 57 15.29 -4.94 15.32
C ASN A 57 15.42 -3.69 16.22
N ASP A 58 16.20 -2.67 15.83
CA ASP A 58 16.15 -1.38 16.51
C ASP A 58 14.72 -0.85 16.52
N LYS A 59 14.33 -0.31 17.66
CA LYS A 59 13.10 0.48 17.82
C LYS A 59 13.46 1.93 18.10
N ALA A 60 12.67 2.86 17.57
CA ALA A 60 12.74 4.23 18.02
C ALA A 60 12.57 4.29 19.53
N GLY A 61 13.55 4.83 20.23
CA GLY A 61 13.45 5.10 21.68
C GLY A 61 12.78 6.45 21.90
N PHE A 62 12.44 6.74 23.16
CA PHE A 62 11.82 8.01 23.57
C PHE A 62 12.61 9.26 23.11
N LEU A 63 13.92 9.13 22.91
CA LEU A 63 14.83 10.22 22.49
C LEU A 63 15.32 10.07 21.03
N LYS A 64 15.15 8.95 20.37
CA LYS A 64 15.65 8.70 19.01
C LYS A 64 14.47 8.41 18.09
N ARG A 65 14.12 9.40 17.26
CA ARG A 65 13.07 9.23 16.24
C ARG A 65 13.59 8.41 15.08
N ASP A 66 12.73 7.55 14.54
CA ASP A 66 13.03 6.84 13.31
C ASP A 66 13.14 7.85 12.15
N LYS A 67 14.22 7.71 11.39
CA LYS A 67 14.45 8.49 10.18
C LYS A 67 14.36 7.59 8.96
N MET A 68 13.89 8.16 7.85
CA MET A 68 14.08 7.62 6.51
C MET A 68 15.09 8.47 5.75
N TYR A 69 15.74 7.89 4.77
CA TYR A 69 16.87 8.48 4.08
C TYR A 69 16.73 8.37 2.57
N LEU A 70 17.15 9.41 1.85
CA LEU A 70 17.41 9.40 0.42
C LEU A 70 18.91 9.45 0.19
N LEU A 71 19.46 8.47 -0.53
CA LEU A 71 20.90 8.43 -0.84
C LEU A 71 21.23 9.37 -2.00
N LEU A 72 22.12 10.33 -1.79
CA LEU A 72 22.60 11.28 -2.80
C LEU A 72 23.94 10.86 -3.39
N GLU A 73 24.85 10.34 -2.57
CA GLU A 73 26.20 9.91 -2.95
C GLU A 73 26.60 8.70 -2.11
N GLY A 74 27.43 7.83 -2.66
CA GLY A 74 27.94 6.65 -2.01
C GLY A 74 27.08 5.41 -2.20
N GLU A 75 27.27 4.43 -1.32
CA GLU A 75 26.62 3.11 -1.34
C GLU A 75 26.26 2.68 0.09
N VAL A 76 25.04 2.14 0.29
CA VAL A 76 24.59 1.59 1.58
C VAL A 76 24.24 0.13 1.39
N THR A 77 24.79 -0.75 2.23
CA THR A 77 24.47 -2.19 2.25
C THR A 77 23.33 -2.43 3.25
N LEU A 78 22.32 -3.18 2.83
CA LEU A 78 21.25 -3.68 3.70
C LEU A 78 21.47 -5.15 4.00
N THR A 79 21.43 -5.51 5.28
CA THR A 79 21.55 -6.90 5.75
C THR A 79 20.42 -7.24 6.71
N ALA A 80 19.91 -8.47 6.66
CA ALA A 80 18.98 -8.99 7.66
C ALA A 80 19.31 -10.47 7.94
N HIS A 81 19.22 -10.85 9.21
CA HIS A 81 19.57 -12.21 9.68
C HIS A 81 20.95 -12.65 9.20
N GLY A 82 21.92 -11.73 9.19
CA GLY A 82 23.29 -11.99 8.73
C GLY A 82 23.46 -12.15 7.21
N LYS A 83 22.40 -12.00 6.41
CA LYS A 83 22.44 -12.11 4.94
C LYS A 83 22.32 -10.75 4.29
N VAL A 84 23.06 -10.51 3.21
CA VAL A 84 22.92 -9.30 2.40
C VAL A 84 21.61 -9.36 1.64
N LEU A 85 20.74 -8.37 1.87
CA LEU A 85 19.48 -8.19 1.15
C LEU A 85 19.68 -7.45 -0.17
N GLY A 86 20.64 -6.52 -0.19
CA GLY A 86 20.94 -5.69 -1.35
C GLY A 86 21.76 -4.46 -1.01
N THR A 87 21.97 -3.64 -2.03
CA THR A 87 22.68 -2.37 -1.94
C THR A 87 21.75 -1.25 -2.40
N VAL A 88 21.63 -0.22 -1.57
CA VAL A 88 20.91 1.02 -1.92
C VAL A 88 21.81 1.84 -2.82
N LYS A 89 21.25 2.31 -3.93
CA LYS A 89 21.93 3.13 -4.94
C LYS A 89 21.52 4.59 -4.84
N ILE A 90 22.32 5.44 -5.47
CA ILE A 90 22.03 6.88 -5.56
C ILE A 90 20.61 7.11 -6.10
N GLY A 91 19.87 7.97 -5.42
CA GLY A 91 18.48 8.28 -5.73
C GLY A 91 17.46 7.32 -5.08
N GLU A 92 17.87 6.27 -4.37
CA GLU A 92 16.97 5.35 -3.70
C GLU A 92 16.73 5.74 -2.23
N ILE A 93 15.55 5.35 -1.73
CA ILE A 93 15.10 5.57 -0.35
C ILE A 93 15.34 4.30 0.46
N PHE A 94 15.74 4.47 1.73
CA PHE A 94 15.87 3.38 2.67
C PHE A 94 15.45 3.79 4.09
N GLY A 95 15.14 2.79 4.93
CA GLY A 95 14.67 3.00 6.30
C GLY A 95 13.22 3.49 6.40
N GLU A 96 12.50 3.57 5.27
CA GLU A 96 11.12 4.05 5.18
C GLU A 96 10.13 3.17 5.96
N MET A 97 10.36 1.84 5.98
CA MET A 97 9.42 0.89 6.57
C MET A 97 9.21 1.11 8.07
N ALA A 98 10.28 1.28 8.82
CA ALA A 98 10.22 1.51 10.26
C ALA A 98 9.74 2.93 10.58
N ALA A 99 10.21 3.93 9.84
CA ALA A 99 9.83 5.33 10.02
C ALA A 99 8.33 5.58 9.78
N ILE A 100 7.71 4.81 8.88
CA ILE A 100 6.29 4.91 8.55
C ILE A 100 5.42 4.08 9.51
N SER A 101 5.85 2.87 9.88
CA SER A 101 5.02 1.91 10.63
C SER A 101 5.28 1.89 12.14
N GLU A 102 6.17 2.77 12.63
CA GLU A 102 6.60 2.81 14.04
C GLU A 102 7.03 1.42 14.57
N SER A 103 7.54 0.62 13.69
CA SER A 103 7.89 -0.78 13.95
C SER A 103 9.40 -0.95 14.00
N PRO A 104 9.93 -2.03 14.60
CA PRO A 104 11.37 -2.29 14.59
C PRO A 104 11.95 -2.31 13.20
N ARG A 105 13.20 -1.90 13.03
CA ARG A 105 13.94 -1.95 11.78
C ARG A 105 13.94 -3.38 11.21
N THR A 106 13.69 -3.51 9.92
CA THR A 106 13.61 -4.81 9.23
C THR A 106 14.96 -5.29 8.70
N ALA A 107 15.99 -4.44 8.81
CA ALA A 107 17.34 -4.71 8.33
C ALA A 107 18.33 -3.78 9.02
N THR A 108 19.61 -4.12 8.99
CA THR A 108 20.73 -3.25 9.31
C THR A 108 21.17 -2.51 8.05
N ALA A 109 21.41 -1.20 8.14
CA ALA A 109 21.91 -0.37 7.06
C ALA A 109 23.29 0.19 7.40
N VAL A 110 24.29 -0.11 6.56
CA VAL A 110 25.68 0.33 6.77
C VAL A 110 26.19 1.08 5.54
N ALA A 111 26.80 2.24 5.73
CA ALA A 111 27.49 3.00 4.71
C ALA A 111 28.72 2.19 4.21
N ARG A 112 28.65 1.67 2.99
CA ARG A 112 29.77 0.93 2.39
C ARG A 112 30.90 1.85 1.98
N THR A 113 30.57 3.04 1.52
CA THR A 113 31.48 4.14 1.18
C THR A 113 31.09 5.38 1.97
N ALA A 114 31.86 6.47 1.88
CA ALA A 114 31.38 7.77 2.35
C ALA A 114 30.08 8.12 1.62
N CYS A 115 29.05 8.49 2.38
CA CYS A 115 27.70 8.77 1.86
C CYS A 115 27.30 10.21 2.11
N ARG A 116 26.47 10.74 1.20
CA ARG A 116 25.64 11.93 1.45
C ARG A 116 24.19 11.53 1.34
N VAL A 117 23.39 11.89 2.33
CA VAL A 117 21.97 11.56 2.40
C VAL A 117 21.14 12.80 2.72
N ILE A 118 19.85 12.76 2.41
CA ILE A 118 18.86 13.64 3.04
C ILE A 118 18.06 12.76 3.98
N ALA A 119 18.01 13.15 5.26
CA ALA A 119 17.25 12.48 6.30
C ALA A 119 15.94 13.20 6.59
N LEU A 120 14.87 12.44 6.81
CA LEU A 120 13.56 12.94 7.25
C LEU A 120 13.16 12.20 8.53
N ASP A 121 12.82 12.94 9.59
CA ASP A 121 12.11 12.41 10.74
C ASP A 121 10.58 12.41 10.48
N GLU A 122 9.80 11.86 11.42
CA GLU A 122 8.34 11.76 11.31
C GLU A 122 7.67 13.13 11.08
N LYS A 123 8.07 14.18 11.83
CA LYS A 123 7.48 15.52 11.69
C LYS A 123 7.80 16.16 10.35
N GLU A 124 9.04 16.00 9.90
CA GLU A 124 9.51 16.47 8.61
C GLU A 124 8.80 15.74 7.47
N PHE A 125 8.58 14.41 7.64
CA PHE A 125 7.83 13.59 6.71
C PHE A 125 6.38 14.06 6.54
N GLN A 126 5.67 14.30 7.65
CA GLN A 126 4.29 14.79 7.60
C GLN A 126 4.18 16.15 6.90
N LYS A 127 5.09 17.09 7.20
CA LYS A 127 5.14 18.38 6.50
C LYS A 127 5.40 18.22 5.00
N ALA A 128 6.32 17.34 4.64
CA ALA A 128 6.64 17.07 3.25
C ALA A 128 5.44 16.41 2.52
N LEU A 129 4.68 15.52 3.18
CA LEU A 129 3.44 14.94 2.62
C LEU A 129 2.38 16.00 2.35
N GLN A 130 2.24 17.02 3.21
CA GLN A 130 1.31 18.11 2.98
C GLN A 130 1.69 18.94 1.74
N ALA A 131 2.99 19.15 1.53
CA ALA A 131 3.50 19.90 0.38
C ALA A 131 3.47 19.08 -0.93
N LYS A 132 3.68 17.75 -0.85
CA LYS A 132 3.80 16.83 -1.99
C LYS A 132 3.02 15.53 -1.72
N PRO A 133 1.68 15.58 -1.68
CA PRO A 133 0.84 14.42 -1.32
C PRO A 133 0.95 13.23 -2.28
N GLU A 134 1.34 13.49 -3.55
CA GLU A 134 1.56 12.43 -4.56
C GLU A 134 2.68 11.46 -4.15
N PHE A 135 3.60 11.92 -3.29
CA PHE A 135 4.68 11.07 -2.77
C PHE A 135 4.16 9.91 -1.93
N ALA A 136 3.03 10.09 -1.23
CA ALA A 136 2.37 9.00 -0.52
C ALA A 136 1.99 7.85 -1.46
N LEU A 137 1.45 8.16 -2.65
CA LEU A 137 1.13 7.15 -3.66
C LEU A 137 2.38 6.44 -4.19
N MET A 138 3.48 7.15 -4.36
CA MET A 138 4.75 6.54 -4.78
C MET A 138 5.30 5.58 -3.73
N LEU A 139 5.33 5.99 -2.45
CA LEU A 139 5.75 5.12 -1.35
C LEU A 139 4.85 3.89 -1.22
N MET A 140 3.54 4.08 -1.29
CA MET A 140 2.59 2.96 -1.32
C MET A 140 2.89 2.01 -2.47
N GLY A 141 3.15 2.55 -3.67
CA GLY A 141 3.50 1.75 -4.84
C GLY A 141 4.73 0.87 -4.63
N MET A 142 5.78 1.41 -4.03
CA MET A 142 6.98 0.65 -3.69
C MET A 142 6.69 -0.50 -2.71
N MET A 143 5.92 -0.22 -1.64
CA MET A 143 5.52 -1.24 -0.67
C MET A 143 4.63 -2.30 -1.30
N ILE A 144 3.69 -1.90 -2.15
CA ILE A 144 2.76 -2.77 -2.86
C ILE A 144 3.49 -3.72 -3.80
N LEU A 145 4.48 -3.26 -4.54
CA LEU A 145 5.30 -4.13 -5.38
C LEU A 145 6.01 -5.21 -4.57
N ARG A 146 6.57 -4.84 -3.40
CA ARG A 146 7.15 -5.80 -2.46
C ARG A 146 6.09 -6.80 -1.98
N LEU A 147 4.90 -6.32 -1.60
CA LEU A 147 3.81 -7.15 -1.12
C LEU A 147 3.32 -8.15 -2.19
N ARG A 148 3.11 -7.70 -3.44
CA ARG A 148 2.71 -8.58 -4.54
C ARG A 148 3.76 -9.66 -4.83
N GLY A 149 5.05 -9.30 -4.84
CA GLY A 149 6.14 -10.25 -5.01
C GLY A 149 6.18 -11.32 -3.90
N MET A 150 5.87 -10.95 -2.66
CA MET A 150 5.78 -11.89 -1.54
C MET A 150 4.54 -12.79 -1.63
N ILE A 151 3.37 -12.23 -1.92
CA ILE A 151 2.13 -12.99 -2.12
C ILE A 151 2.31 -14.03 -3.22
N SER A 152 2.91 -13.66 -4.36
CA SER A 152 3.17 -14.58 -5.47
C SER A 152 4.06 -15.76 -5.07
N ARG A 153 5.03 -15.56 -4.19
CA ARG A 153 5.89 -16.65 -3.66
C ARG A 153 5.14 -17.53 -2.66
N LEU A 154 4.30 -16.94 -1.81
CA LEU A 154 3.51 -17.70 -0.82
C LEU A 154 2.47 -18.59 -1.48
N THR A 155 1.82 -18.14 -2.58
CA THR A 155 0.86 -18.95 -3.31
C THR A 155 1.49 -20.16 -3.99
N GLN A 156 2.80 -20.13 -4.26
CA GLN A 156 3.55 -21.29 -4.75
C GLN A 156 3.90 -22.30 -3.64
N ASN A 157 4.01 -21.85 -2.37
CA ASN A 157 4.52 -22.66 -1.24
C ASN A 157 3.46 -23.05 -0.20
N ALA A 158 2.16 -23.06 -0.57
CA ALA A 158 1.01 -23.38 0.30
C ALA A 158 0.84 -22.48 1.54
N LEU A 159 -0.26 -21.73 1.56
CA LEU A 159 -0.76 -21.00 2.74
C LEU A 159 -1.39 -22.02 3.74
N ASP A 160 -0.58 -22.75 4.48
CA ASP A 160 -1.04 -23.77 5.43
C ASP A 160 -1.14 -23.25 6.87
N GLY A 161 -1.57 -22.01 7.07
CA GLY A 161 -1.86 -21.45 8.38
C GLY A 161 -3.25 -20.80 8.40
N GLU A 162 -4.02 -21.00 9.46
CA GLU A 162 -5.15 -20.13 9.75
C GLU A 162 -4.61 -18.70 9.81
N ALA A 163 -5.05 -17.85 8.86
CA ALA A 163 -4.74 -16.45 8.90
C ALA A 163 -5.29 -15.88 10.22
N GLY A 164 -4.39 -15.57 11.13
CA GLY A 164 -4.76 -14.98 12.40
C GLY A 164 -5.73 -13.83 12.16
N SER A 165 -6.79 -13.79 12.95
CA SER A 165 -7.89 -12.81 12.92
C SER A 165 -7.38 -11.40 13.31
N ASN A 166 -6.34 -10.91 12.67
CA ASN A 166 -5.83 -9.57 12.93
C ASN A 166 -6.77 -8.57 12.22
N GLU A 167 -7.78 -8.10 12.95
CA GLU A 167 -8.58 -6.95 12.54
C GLU A 167 -7.65 -5.72 12.52
N SER A 168 -7.10 -5.38 11.37
CA SER A 168 -6.29 -4.18 11.25
C SER A 168 -7.19 -2.96 11.19
N ARG A 169 -7.32 -2.28 12.31
CA ARG A 169 -7.89 -0.94 12.37
C ARG A 169 -6.82 0.06 11.97
N VAL A 170 -7.07 0.85 10.94
CA VAL A 170 -6.15 1.85 10.40
C VAL A 170 -6.54 3.25 10.85
N PHE A 171 -7.84 3.52 10.85
CA PHE A 171 -8.42 4.82 11.18
C PHE A 171 -9.24 4.71 12.46
N ASP A 172 -9.11 5.70 13.32
CA ASP A 172 -10.00 5.82 14.47
C ASP A 172 -11.42 6.27 14.05
N LYS A 173 -12.35 6.24 14.99
CA LYS A 173 -13.75 6.56 14.72
C LYS A 173 -13.91 8.01 14.24
N SER A 174 -13.18 8.95 14.81
CA SER A 174 -13.28 10.37 14.48
C SER A 174 -12.77 10.64 13.06
N MET A 175 -11.71 9.97 12.65
CA MET A 175 -11.17 10.04 11.31
C MET A 175 -12.13 9.44 10.27
N VAL A 176 -12.76 8.29 10.56
CA VAL A 176 -13.77 7.68 9.68
C VAL A 176 -14.99 8.61 9.53
N GLU A 177 -15.48 9.21 10.62
CA GLU A 177 -16.59 10.17 10.58
C GLU A 177 -16.21 11.44 9.80
N GLY A 178 -14.97 11.93 9.97
CA GLY A 178 -14.43 13.05 9.21
C GLY A 178 -14.35 12.75 7.71
N LEU A 179 -13.89 11.54 7.34
CA LEU A 179 -13.86 11.05 5.96
C LEU A 179 -15.28 10.98 5.38
N ALA A 180 -16.24 10.42 6.10
CA ALA A 180 -17.63 10.30 5.64
C ALA A 180 -18.26 11.67 5.39
N LYS A 181 -18.01 12.65 6.27
CA LYS A 181 -18.48 14.04 6.08
C LYS A 181 -17.81 14.73 4.89
N GLY A 182 -16.48 14.57 4.76
CA GLY A 182 -15.71 15.22 3.71
C GLY A 182 -15.95 14.66 2.31
N LEU A 183 -16.25 13.37 2.20
CA LEU A 183 -16.54 12.71 0.92
C LEU A 183 -18.01 12.85 0.48
N GLY A 184 -18.91 13.14 1.40
CA GLY A 184 -20.34 13.26 1.13
C GLY A 184 -21.03 11.92 0.89
N HIS A 185 -22.38 11.97 0.74
CA HIS A 185 -23.22 10.78 0.62
C HIS A 185 -22.90 9.91 -0.62
N GLY A 186 -22.37 10.48 -1.70
CA GLY A 186 -22.08 9.77 -2.94
C GLY A 186 -20.88 8.79 -2.84
N ALA A 187 -20.04 8.92 -1.83
CA ALA A 187 -18.91 8.01 -1.60
C ALA A 187 -19.26 6.81 -0.73
N MET A 188 -20.42 6.82 -0.09
CA MET A 188 -20.88 5.75 0.81
C MET A 188 -21.75 4.74 0.06
N SER A 189 -21.49 3.46 0.29
CA SER A 189 -22.31 2.35 -0.23
C SER A 189 -22.63 1.36 0.87
N ARG A 190 -23.86 0.79 0.85
CA ARG A 190 -24.29 -0.27 1.76
C ARG A 190 -24.39 -1.59 1.02
N HIS A 191 -23.92 -2.64 1.66
CA HIS A 191 -23.86 -3.99 1.09
C HIS A 191 -24.43 -5.01 2.07
N ALA A 192 -25.33 -5.87 1.60
CA ALA A 192 -25.87 -6.96 2.39
C ALA A 192 -24.79 -8.02 2.69
N LYS A 193 -24.96 -8.77 3.78
CA LYS A 193 -24.14 -9.94 4.08
C LYS A 193 -24.10 -10.90 2.89
N GLY A 194 -22.91 -11.44 2.59
CA GLY A 194 -22.66 -12.35 1.47
C GLY A 194 -22.42 -11.66 0.13
N THR A 195 -22.49 -10.32 0.05
CA THR A 195 -22.20 -9.59 -1.20
C THR A 195 -20.71 -9.71 -1.53
N VAL A 196 -20.40 -10.15 -2.75
CA VAL A 196 -19.03 -10.10 -3.30
C VAL A 196 -18.77 -8.67 -3.79
N LEU A 197 -17.87 -7.98 -3.11
CA LEU A 197 -17.52 -6.58 -3.41
C LEU A 197 -16.66 -6.48 -4.67
N PHE A 198 -15.68 -7.37 -4.79
CA PHE A 198 -14.89 -7.61 -5.99
C PHE A 198 -14.20 -8.97 -5.95
N LYS A 199 -13.78 -9.47 -7.12
CA LYS A 199 -13.08 -10.75 -7.26
C LYS A 199 -11.61 -10.54 -7.58
N GLU A 200 -10.75 -11.46 -7.12
CA GLU A 200 -9.35 -11.58 -7.52
C GLU A 200 -9.24 -11.60 -9.05
N GLY A 201 -8.25 -10.89 -9.60
CA GLY A 201 -8.06 -10.74 -11.04
C GLY A 201 -8.97 -9.72 -11.74
N ALA A 202 -10.03 -9.24 -11.09
CA ALA A 202 -10.90 -8.21 -11.66
C ALA A 202 -10.18 -6.84 -11.75
N PRO A 203 -10.54 -5.98 -12.72
CA PRO A 203 -10.05 -4.60 -12.74
C PRO A 203 -10.58 -3.83 -11.52
N GLY A 204 -9.80 -2.85 -11.04
CA GLY A 204 -10.22 -2.02 -9.91
C GLY A 204 -9.38 -0.76 -9.77
N ALA A 205 -10.03 0.32 -9.32
CA ALA A 205 -9.39 1.63 -9.11
C ALA A 205 -9.79 2.27 -7.78
N LEU A 206 -10.57 1.55 -6.94
CA LEU A 206 -11.07 2.05 -5.67
C LEU A 206 -10.46 1.27 -4.49
N ALA A 207 -10.14 1.99 -3.43
CA ALA A 207 -10.01 1.46 -2.08
C ALA A 207 -11.30 1.70 -1.30
N TYR A 208 -11.50 0.96 -0.23
CA TYR A 208 -12.68 1.06 0.63
C TYR A 208 -12.29 1.13 2.09
N VAL A 209 -12.85 2.10 2.81
CA VAL A 209 -12.77 2.15 4.28
C VAL A 209 -14.07 1.59 4.85
N VAL A 210 -13.95 0.65 5.77
CA VAL A 210 -15.11 0.08 6.46
C VAL A 210 -15.59 1.07 7.52
N GLN A 211 -16.81 1.55 7.38
CA GLN A 211 -17.49 2.37 8.38
C GLN A 211 -18.26 1.49 9.38
N GLU A 212 -18.99 0.50 8.85
CA GLU A 212 -19.78 -0.45 9.63
C GLU A 212 -19.64 -1.86 9.03
N GLY A 213 -19.76 -2.87 9.88
CA GLY A 213 -19.72 -4.27 9.46
C GLY A 213 -18.32 -4.85 9.35
N ARG A 214 -18.20 -5.99 8.64
CA ARG A 214 -16.95 -6.73 8.48
C ARG A 214 -16.84 -7.29 7.07
N VAL A 215 -15.64 -7.18 6.50
CA VAL A 215 -15.28 -7.69 5.17
C VAL A 215 -14.18 -8.74 5.31
N SER A 216 -14.31 -9.88 4.64
CA SER A 216 -13.22 -10.84 4.46
C SER A 216 -12.50 -10.57 3.14
N VAL A 217 -11.16 -10.63 3.18
CA VAL A 217 -10.27 -10.57 2.02
C VAL A 217 -9.65 -11.94 1.83
N SER A 218 -9.78 -12.53 0.65
CA SER A 218 -9.32 -13.88 0.33
C SER A 218 -8.45 -13.91 -0.93
N ILE A 219 -7.41 -14.75 -0.92
CA ILE A 219 -6.54 -15.06 -2.06
C ILE A 219 -6.72 -16.52 -2.37
N GLN A 220 -7.04 -16.87 -3.61
CA GLN A 220 -7.32 -18.25 -4.05
C GLN A 220 -8.33 -18.97 -3.14
N GLY A 221 -9.36 -18.26 -2.68
CA GLY A 221 -10.41 -18.77 -1.80
C GLY A 221 -10.05 -18.88 -0.32
N LYS A 222 -8.78 -18.70 0.07
CA LYS A 222 -8.36 -18.69 1.48
C LYS A 222 -8.46 -17.27 2.06
N VAL A 223 -9.13 -17.09 3.21
CA VAL A 223 -9.24 -15.80 3.89
C VAL A 223 -7.87 -15.44 4.50
N VAL A 224 -7.30 -14.33 4.03
CA VAL A 224 -5.99 -13.82 4.49
C VAL A 224 -6.13 -12.66 5.47
N GLN A 225 -7.30 -12.01 5.49
CA GLN A 225 -7.55 -10.88 6.37
C GLN A 225 -9.04 -10.68 6.61
N ARG A 226 -9.39 -10.22 7.81
CA ARG A 226 -10.71 -9.65 8.12
C ARG A 226 -10.56 -8.17 8.42
N VAL A 227 -11.45 -7.35 7.85
CA VAL A 227 -11.39 -5.89 7.93
C VAL A 227 -12.67 -5.40 8.58
N GLY A 228 -12.55 -4.85 9.78
CA GLY A 228 -13.65 -4.26 10.56
C GLY A 228 -13.68 -2.73 10.45
N PRO A 229 -14.52 -2.05 11.25
CA PRO A 229 -14.66 -0.58 11.22
C PRO A 229 -13.33 0.14 11.44
N GLY A 230 -13.04 1.13 10.57
CA GLY A 230 -11.78 1.85 10.53
C GLY A 230 -10.67 1.14 9.75
N GLY A 231 -10.92 -0.07 9.26
CA GLY A 231 -9.98 -0.76 8.37
C GLY A 231 -10.14 -0.36 6.91
N ILE A 232 -9.10 -0.60 6.11
CA ILE A 232 -9.09 -0.33 4.67
C ILE A 232 -8.71 -1.58 3.88
N PHE A 233 -9.29 -1.74 2.68
CA PHE A 233 -8.98 -2.80 1.75
C PHE A 233 -9.12 -2.34 0.29
N GLY A 234 -8.53 -3.08 -0.64
CA GLY A 234 -8.52 -2.76 -2.07
C GLY A 234 -7.57 -1.61 -2.45
N GLU A 235 -6.76 -1.13 -1.52
CA GLU A 235 -5.79 -0.04 -1.70
C GLU A 235 -4.69 -0.33 -2.72
N LEU A 236 -4.38 -1.61 -2.98
CA LEU A 236 -3.40 -2.00 -3.98
C LEU A 236 -3.78 -1.48 -5.38
N ALA A 237 -5.05 -1.64 -5.75
CA ALA A 237 -5.57 -1.18 -7.03
C ALA A 237 -5.66 0.35 -7.14
N LEU A 238 -5.70 1.07 -6.01
CA LEU A 238 -5.67 2.53 -5.98
C LEU A 238 -4.36 3.08 -6.54
N VAL A 239 -3.26 2.37 -6.28
CA VAL A 239 -1.91 2.85 -6.58
C VAL A 239 -1.43 2.38 -7.93
N ASP A 240 -1.45 1.07 -8.18
CA ASP A 240 -0.86 0.47 -9.38
C ASP A 240 -1.85 0.28 -10.53
N GLN A 241 -3.15 0.49 -10.26
CA GLN A 241 -4.24 0.29 -11.23
C GLN A 241 -4.21 -1.12 -11.88
N ALA A 242 -3.53 -2.05 -11.22
CA ALA A 242 -3.47 -3.43 -11.66
C ALA A 242 -4.72 -4.21 -11.23
N ALA A 243 -4.83 -5.45 -11.70
CA ALA A 243 -5.89 -6.36 -11.29
C ALA A 243 -5.90 -6.56 -9.76
N ARG A 244 -7.08 -6.78 -9.19
CA ARG A 244 -7.28 -7.09 -7.76
C ARG A 244 -6.41 -8.28 -7.36
N ALA A 245 -5.58 -8.09 -6.33
CA ALA A 245 -4.71 -9.14 -5.79
C ALA A 245 -5.46 -10.16 -4.92
N ALA A 246 -6.72 -9.88 -4.59
CA ALA A 246 -7.56 -10.69 -3.71
C ALA A 246 -9.03 -10.47 -4.04
N SER A 247 -9.90 -11.36 -3.55
CA SER A 247 -11.36 -11.18 -3.52
C SER A 247 -11.77 -10.54 -2.20
N ALA A 248 -12.87 -9.77 -2.21
CA ALA A 248 -13.46 -9.20 -0.99
C ALA A 248 -14.95 -9.52 -0.92
N LEU A 249 -15.41 -9.95 0.29
CA LEU A 249 -16.77 -10.36 0.56
C LEU A 249 -17.27 -9.74 1.87
N ALA A 250 -18.49 -9.21 1.88
CA ALA A 250 -19.15 -8.70 3.06
C ALA A 250 -19.57 -9.87 3.98
N GLU A 251 -18.87 -10.06 5.11
CA GLU A 251 -19.22 -11.11 6.11
C GLU A 251 -20.48 -10.75 6.92
N THR A 252 -20.75 -9.47 7.06
CA THR A 252 -21.95 -8.92 7.68
C THR A 252 -22.57 -7.88 6.74
N GLU A 253 -23.68 -7.27 7.11
CA GLU A 253 -24.09 -6.01 6.50
C GLU A 253 -22.99 -4.97 6.70
N CYS A 254 -22.61 -4.25 5.63
CA CYS A 254 -21.50 -3.30 5.63
C CYS A 254 -21.89 -1.94 5.09
N ALA A 255 -21.34 -0.88 5.69
CA ALA A 255 -21.26 0.46 5.12
C ALA A 255 -19.80 0.77 4.78
N LEU A 256 -19.53 1.12 3.53
CA LEU A 256 -18.20 1.32 2.97
C LEU A 256 -18.06 2.73 2.38
N LEU A 257 -16.92 3.36 2.60
CA LEU A 257 -16.52 4.61 1.95
C LEU A 257 -15.56 4.32 0.82
N ALA A 258 -15.92 4.66 -0.41
CA ALA A 258 -15.10 4.46 -1.59
C ALA A 258 -14.12 5.62 -1.80
N ILE A 259 -12.84 5.30 -2.02
CA ILE A 259 -11.75 6.26 -2.22
C ILE A 259 -11.08 5.95 -3.56
N ASN A 260 -11.09 6.89 -4.50
CA ASN A 260 -10.30 6.83 -5.71
C ASN A 260 -8.97 7.59 -5.55
N ARG A 261 -8.09 7.53 -6.56
CA ARG A 261 -6.77 8.15 -6.52
C ARG A 261 -6.82 9.67 -6.29
N THR A 262 -7.72 10.39 -6.95
CA THR A 262 -7.87 11.84 -6.80
C THR A 262 -8.31 12.20 -5.39
N VAL A 263 -9.32 11.51 -4.88
CA VAL A 263 -9.81 11.66 -3.50
C VAL A 263 -8.69 11.37 -2.50
N PHE A 264 -7.92 10.31 -2.70
CA PHE A 264 -6.77 9.98 -1.85
C PHE A 264 -5.77 11.14 -1.77
N VAL A 265 -5.33 11.67 -2.91
CA VAL A 265 -4.35 12.79 -2.94
C VAL A 265 -4.91 14.02 -2.22
N ASN A 266 -6.17 14.35 -2.44
CA ASN A 266 -6.82 15.48 -1.77
C ASN A 266 -6.91 15.27 -0.25
N LEU A 267 -7.21 14.05 0.20
CA LEU A 267 -7.25 13.71 1.63
C LEU A 267 -5.88 13.83 2.28
N VAL A 268 -4.81 13.33 1.64
CA VAL A 268 -3.43 13.47 2.15
C VAL A 268 -3.02 14.94 2.22
N LYS A 269 -3.40 15.74 1.22
CA LYS A 269 -3.11 17.18 1.21
C LYS A 269 -3.83 17.93 2.33
N ALA A 270 -5.09 17.59 2.57
CA ALA A 270 -5.90 18.22 3.62
C ALA A 270 -5.52 17.73 5.02
N ASN A 271 -5.17 16.46 5.16
CA ASN A 271 -4.78 15.81 6.41
C ASN A 271 -3.63 14.81 6.16
N PRO A 272 -2.37 15.22 6.35
CA PRO A 272 -1.20 14.36 6.17
C PRO A 272 -1.21 13.09 7.03
N GLU A 273 -1.84 13.14 8.22
CA GLU A 273 -1.96 11.99 9.12
C GLU A 273 -2.78 10.84 8.48
N PHE A 274 -3.76 11.17 7.63
CA PHE A 274 -4.48 10.17 6.85
C PHE A 274 -3.54 9.39 5.93
N GLY A 275 -2.66 10.10 5.22
CA GLY A 275 -1.66 9.49 4.34
C GLY A 275 -0.66 8.63 5.11
N ALA A 276 -0.17 9.13 6.26
CA ALA A 276 0.76 8.43 7.13
C ALA A 276 0.12 7.14 7.71
N ALA A 277 -1.13 7.21 8.20
CA ALA A 277 -1.87 6.05 8.71
C ALA A 277 -2.04 4.96 7.64
N LEU A 278 -2.37 5.36 6.40
CA LEU A 278 -2.52 4.40 5.31
C LEU A 278 -1.19 3.78 4.90
N LEU A 279 -0.12 4.56 4.80
CA LEU A 279 1.23 4.06 4.56
C LEU A 279 1.66 3.07 5.64
N SER A 280 1.39 3.39 6.92
CA SER A 280 1.67 2.51 8.06
C SER A 280 0.92 1.18 7.93
N ALA A 281 -0.37 1.20 7.57
CA ALA A 281 -1.15 -0.01 7.36
C ALA A 281 -0.57 -0.92 6.27
N VAL A 282 -0.15 -0.35 5.14
CA VAL A 282 0.49 -1.10 4.05
C VAL A 282 1.84 -1.66 4.51
N ALA A 283 2.65 -0.87 5.23
CA ALA A 283 3.94 -1.32 5.76
C ALA A 283 3.79 -2.49 6.74
N VAL A 284 2.80 -2.44 7.64
CA VAL A 284 2.48 -3.53 8.57
C VAL A 284 2.09 -4.81 7.81
N ARG A 285 1.28 -4.70 6.74
CA ARG A 285 0.91 -5.85 5.89
C ARG A 285 2.12 -6.46 5.19
N VAL A 286 3.01 -5.63 4.63
CA VAL A 286 4.26 -6.09 4.01
C VAL A 286 5.08 -6.91 5.02
N ARG A 287 5.21 -6.42 6.25
CA ARG A 287 5.95 -7.12 7.32
C ARG A 287 5.28 -8.42 7.73
N PHE A 288 3.96 -8.41 7.91
CA PHE A 288 3.20 -9.61 8.27
C PHE A 288 3.39 -10.72 7.24
N ILE A 289 3.23 -10.41 5.97
CA ILE A 289 3.43 -11.37 4.87
C ILE A 289 4.89 -11.82 4.78
N ALA A 290 5.86 -10.89 4.96
CA ALA A 290 7.28 -11.24 4.98
C ALA A 290 7.65 -12.21 6.11
N ALA A 291 6.99 -12.12 7.26
CA ALA A 291 7.20 -13.03 8.38
C ALA A 291 6.68 -14.45 8.12
N GLN A 292 5.65 -14.58 7.29
CA GLN A 292 5.08 -15.89 6.89
C GLN A 292 5.84 -16.55 5.72
N ALA A 293 6.66 -15.79 5.01
CA ALA A 293 7.43 -16.29 3.86
C ALA A 293 8.79 -16.91 4.26
N LYS A 294 9.07 -17.02 5.55
CA LYS A 294 10.24 -17.72 6.12
C LYS A 294 9.93 -19.17 6.33
#